data_ac897926792d85320f9deff2d3975795
#
_entry.id   ac897926792d85320f9deff2d3975795
#
_cell.length_a   1.000
_cell.length_b   1.000
_cell.length_c   1.000
_cell.angle_alpha   90.00
_cell.angle_beta   90.00
_cell.angle_gamma   90.00
#
_symmetry.space_group_name_H-M   'P 1'
#
loop_
_entity.id
_entity.type
_entity.pdbx_description
1 polymer ?
#
loop_
_entity_poly.entity_id
_entity_poly.type
_entity_poly.pdbx_seq_one_letter_code
_entity_poly.pdbx_strand_id
1 'polypeptide(L)'
;MGEMSSFASDYAAALSEATQLAVIICDRDHCIAAAGAPKRDLLEKSVTPELEKIVENRKLYTSKGESLCAIEGCDRGIVVACPIISAGDITGCVLLIENEGVTTAIDSDIKLCEVAAKFLGSRIE
;
A
#
# COMPACT_ATOMS: atom_id res chain seq x y z
N MET A 1 6.24 -6.33 -14.88
CA MET A 1 5.52 -6.98 -13.78
C MET A 1 6.47 -7.72 -12.83
N GLY A 2 7.28 -8.64 -13.37
CA GLY A 2 8.10 -9.47 -12.50
C GLY A 2 9.04 -8.71 -11.60
N GLU A 3 9.72 -7.72 -12.14
CA GLU A 3 10.70 -6.97 -11.36
C GLU A 3 10.03 -6.17 -10.24
N MET A 4 8.91 -5.52 -10.56
CA MET A 4 8.21 -4.77 -9.53
C MET A 4 7.69 -5.68 -8.43
N SER A 5 7.18 -6.86 -8.79
CA SER A 5 6.68 -7.80 -7.79
C SER A 5 7.79 -8.24 -6.84
N SER A 6 9.00 -8.47 -7.35
CA SER A 6 10.11 -8.89 -6.52
C SER A 6 10.49 -7.80 -5.52
N PHE A 7 10.69 -6.57 -6.00
CA PHE A 7 11.01 -5.46 -5.11
C PHE A 7 9.87 -5.16 -4.15
N ALA A 8 8.63 -5.26 -4.64
CA ALA A 8 7.47 -4.95 -3.81
C ALA A 8 7.36 -5.94 -2.66
N SER A 9 7.59 -7.22 -2.92
CA SER A 9 7.49 -8.23 -1.88
C SER A 9 8.51 -7.98 -0.77
N ASP A 10 9.75 -7.69 -1.15
CA ASP A 10 10.81 -7.41 -0.17
C ASP A 10 10.50 -6.14 0.63
N TYR A 11 10.03 -5.12 -0.07
CA TYR A 11 9.71 -3.85 0.59
C TYR A 11 8.53 -4.00 1.54
N ALA A 12 7.51 -4.75 1.12
CA ALA A 12 6.34 -4.97 1.99
C ALA A 12 6.75 -5.63 3.29
N ALA A 13 7.61 -6.65 3.21
CA ALA A 13 8.06 -7.35 4.41
C ALA A 13 8.85 -6.42 5.33
N ALA A 14 9.79 -5.65 4.77
CA ALA A 14 10.61 -4.74 5.56
C ALA A 14 9.76 -3.64 6.19
N LEU A 15 8.82 -3.11 5.43
CA LEU A 15 7.99 -2.01 5.89
C LEU A 15 7.03 -2.47 6.99
N SER A 16 6.48 -3.68 6.85
CA SER A 16 5.61 -4.23 7.88
C SER A 16 6.36 -4.44 9.19
N GLU A 17 7.58 -4.95 9.10
CA GLU A 17 8.40 -5.16 10.28
C GLU A 17 8.71 -3.84 10.98
N ALA A 18 9.01 -2.81 10.22
CA ALA A 18 9.40 -1.51 10.77
C ALA A 18 8.23 -0.77 11.39
N THR A 19 7.03 -0.90 10.82
CA THR A 19 5.88 -0.10 11.25
C THR A 19 4.94 -0.85 12.18
N GLN A 20 5.02 -2.17 12.22
CA GLN A 20 4.10 -3.04 12.95
C GLN A 20 2.67 -2.98 12.38
N LEU A 21 2.51 -2.38 11.22
CA LEU A 21 1.26 -2.36 10.48
C LEU A 21 1.34 -3.42 9.39
N ALA A 22 0.19 -3.85 8.89
CA ALA A 22 0.18 -4.68 7.70
C ALA A 22 0.42 -3.79 6.49
N VAL A 23 1.03 -4.34 5.45
CA VAL A 23 1.41 -3.58 4.26
C VAL A 23 0.84 -4.25 3.03
N ILE A 24 0.27 -3.44 2.14
CA ILE A 24 -0.19 -3.88 0.83
C ILE A 24 0.49 -2.98 -0.19
N ILE A 25 0.99 -3.60 -1.26
CA ILE A 25 1.48 -2.86 -2.42
C ILE A 25 0.67 -3.36 -3.61
N CYS A 26 0.12 -2.43 -4.37
CA CYS A 26 -0.71 -2.78 -5.52
C CYS A 26 -0.26 -2.02 -6.75
N ASP A 27 -0.57 -2.59 -7.93
CA ASP A 27 -0.53 -1.81 -9.16
C ASP A 27 -1.89 -1.13 -9.30
N ARG A 28 -2.25 -0.68 -10.49
CA ARG A 28 -3.51 0.04 -10.63
C ARG A 28 -4.74 -0.85 -10.49
N ASP A 29 -4.56 -2.15 -10.64
CA ASP A 29 -5.70 -3.07 -10.72
C ASP A 29 -5.75 -4.08 -9.59
N HIS A 30 -4.60 -4.52 -9.10
CA HIS A 30 -4.54 -5.68 -8.19
C HIS A 30 -3.48 -5.50 -7.12
N CYS A 31 -3.65 -6.25 -6.03
CA CYS A 31 -2.62 -6.37 -5.00
C CYS A 31 -1.49 -7.24 -5.53
N ILE A 32 -0.25 -6.73 -5.47
CA ILE A 32 0.91 -7.46 -5.96
C ILE A 32 1.84 -7.92 -4.84
N ALA A 33 1.71 -7.37 -3.65
CA ALA A 33 2.51 -7.80 -2.50
C ALA A 33 1.77 -7.48 -1.22
N ALA A 34 1.99 -8.31 -0.20
CA ALA A 34 1.37 -8.09 1.10
C ALA A 34 2.28 -8.66 2.18
N ALA A 35 2.26 -8.04 3.36
CA ALA A 35 2.99 -8.53 4.53
C ALA A 35 2.21 -8.13 5.76
N GLY A 36 2.31 -8.94 6.82
CA GLY A 36 1.57 -8.70 8.06
C GLY A 36 0.11 -9.07 7.98
N ALA A 37 -0.32 -9.66 6.87
CA ALA A 37 -1.69 -10.10 6.65
C ALA A 37 -1.64 -11.35 5.78
N PRO A 38 -2.71 -12.16 5.75
CA PRO A 38 -2.68 -13.39 4.95
C PRO A 38 -2.56 -13.09 3.47
N LYS A 39 -1.43 -13.44 2.89
CA LYS A 39 -1.15 -13.14 1.49
C LYS A 39 -2.14 -13.81 0.55
N ARG A 40 -2.54 -15.05 0.86
CA ARG A 40 -3.44 -15.79 -0.03
C ARG A 40 -4.79 -15.10 -0.18
N ASP A 41 -5.18 -14.31 0.82
CA ASP A 41 -6.47 -13.64 0.80
C ASP A 41 -6.40 -12.30 0.06
N LEU A 42 -5.21 -11.82 -0.24
CA LEU A 42 -5.03 -10.47 -0.79
C LEU A 42 -4.38 -10.46 -2.16
N LEU A 43 -3.39 -11.33 -2.39
CA LEU A 43 -2.64 -11.30 -3.65
C LEU A 43 -3.56 -11.49 -4.84
N GLU A 44 -3.36 -10.64 -5.83
CA GLU A 44 -4.09 -10.64 -7.10
C GLU A 44 -5.57 -10.28 -7.00
N LYS A 45 -6.03 -9.92 -5.81
CA LYS A 45 -7.38 -9.39 -5.65
C LYS A 45 -7.43 -7.96 -6.16
N SER A 46 -8.61 -7.56 -6.60
CA SER A 46 -8.81 -6.26 -7.23
C SER A 46 -8.77 -5.11 -6.23
N VAL A 47 -8.29 -3.98 -6.69
CA VAL A 47 -8.32 -2.72 -5.96
C VAL A 47 -9.77 -2.25 -5.90
N THR A 48 -10.17 -1.69 -4.75
CA THR A 48 -11.52 -1.17 -4.56
C THR A 48 -11.69 0.19 -5.25
N PRO A 49 -12.95 0.57 -5.55
CA PRO A 49 -13.21 1.92 -6.05
C PRO A 49 -12.76 3.01 -5.08
N GLU A 50 -12.84 2.75 -3.77
CA GLU A 50 -12.41 3.71 -2.76
C GLU A 50 -10.92 4.01 -2.90
N LEU A 51 -10.11 2.96 -3.08
CA LEU A 51 -8.69 3.18 -3.24
C LEU A 51 -8.37 3.88 -4.55
N GLU A 52 -9.10 3.55 -5.61
CA GLU A 52 -8.88 4.23 -6.88
C GLU A 52 -9.06 5.73 -6.76
N LYS A 53 -10.07 6.16 -6.02
CA LYS A 53 -10.30 7.58 -5.80
C LYS A 53 -9.16 8.23 -5.03
N ILE A 54 -8.67 7.54 -4.00
CA ILE A 54 -7.55 8.03 -3.21
C ILE A 54 -6.33 8.24 -4.09
N VAL A 55 -6.03 7.23 -4.90
CA VAL A 55 -4.83 7.24 -5.74
C VAL A 55 -4.90 8.33 -6.80
N GLU A 56 -6.10 8.57 -7.34
CA GLU A 56 -6.28 9.59 -8.39
C GLU A 56 -5.96 10.99 -7.90
N ASN A 57 -6.05 11.22 -6.60
CA ASN A 57 -5.67 12.53 -6.04
C ASN A 57 -4.18 12.77 -6.04
N ARG A 58 -3.37 11.75 -6.27
CA ARG A 58 -1.91 11.85 -6.34
C ARG A 58 -1.27 12.33 -5.05
N LYS A 59 -1.98 12.29 -3.95
CA LYS A 59 -1.51 12.78 -2.66
C LYS A 59 -1.53 11.68 -1.63
N LEU A 60 -0.68 11.85 -0.62
CA LEU A 60 -0.69 10.97 0.54
C LEU A 60 -2.06 11.03 1.21
N TYR A 61 -2.58 9.86 1.54
CA TYR A 61 -3.83 9.75 2.29
C TYR A 61 -3.52 9.19 3.67
N THR A 62 -4.08 9.81 4.69
CA THR A 62 -4.04 9.26 6.04
C THR A 62 -5.46 9.21 6.57
N SER A 63 -5.81 8.11 7.25
CA SER A 63 -7.14 7.93 7.80
C SER A 63 -7.40 8.93 8.93
N LYS A 64 -8.62 9.44 8.97
CA LYS A 64 -9.05 10.36 10.03
C LYS A 64 -10.26 9.80 10.77
N GLY A 65 -10.30 8.49 10.92
CA GLY A 65 -11.37 7.84 11.63
C GLY A 65 -12.29 7.00 10.76
N GLU A 66 -12.28 7.25 9.45
CA GLU A 66 -13.06 6.42 8.53
C GLU A 66 -12.32 5.11 8.31
N SER A 67 -13.04 4.08 7.93
CA SER A 67 -12.46 2.77 7.66
C SER A 67 -12.76 2.39 6.23
N LEU A 68 -11.80 2.62 5.35
CA LEU A 68 -11.91 2.28 3.94
C LEU A 68 -11.07 1.07 3.64
N CYS A 69 -11.55 0.19 2.78
CA CYS A 69 -10.81 -1.00 2.37
C CYS A 69 -10.14 -0.75 1.04
N ALA A 70 -8.92 -1.25 0.90
CA ALA A 70 -8.13 -1.03 -0.29
C ALA A 70 -8.33 -2.12 -1.33
N ILE A 71 -8.55 -3.34 -0.88
CA ILE A 71 -8.56 -4.53 -1.72
C ILE A 71 -9.86 -5.27 -1.50
N GLU A 72 -10.45 -5.77 -2.57
CA GLU A 72 -11.71 -6.53 -2.49
C GLU A 72 -11.54 -7.71 -1.55
N GLY A 73 -12.47 -7.84 -0.62
CA GLY A 73 -12.45 -8.93 0.34
C GLY A 73 -11.62 -8.68 1.58
N CYS A 74 -10.88 -7.59 1.63
CA CYS A 74 -10.10 -7.23 2.81
C CYS A 74 -10.98 -6.47 3.78
N ASP A 75 -10.93 -6.85 5.06
CA ASP A 75 -11.77 -6.22 6.09
C ASP A 75 -10.97 -5.27 6.99
N ARG A 76 -9.71 -5.02 6.67
CA ARG A 76 -8.87 -4.11 7.46
C ARG A 76 -8.86 -2.74 6.81
N GLY A 77 -8.94 -1.69 7.65
CA GLY A 77 -9.01 -0.33 7.15
C GLY A 77 -7.66 0.20 6.70
N ILE A 78 -7.69 1.13 5.76
CA ILE A 78 -6.49 1.84 5.30
C ILE A 78 -6.07 2.83 6.37
N VAL A 79 -4.80 2.78 6.78
CA VAL A 79 -4.22 3.76 7.70
C VAL A 79 -3.49 4.85 6.91
N VAL A 80 -2.66 4.44 5.96
CA VAL A 80 -1.90 5.35 5.11
C VAL A 80 -1.91 4.79 3.70
N ALA A 81 -2.05 5.65 2.70
CA ALA A 81 -1.92 5.26 1.31
C ALA A 81 -1.07 6.28 0.59
N CYS A 82 -0.02 5.81 -0.07
CA CYS A 82 0.90 6.67 -0.80
C CYS A 82 0.98 6.21 -2.25
N PRO A 83 0.48 7.00 -3.20
CA PRO A 83 0.51 6.60 -4.61
C PRO A 83 1.93 6.43 -5.11
N ILE A 84 2.14 5.45 -5.97
CA ILE A 84 3.41 5.24 -6.66
C ILE A 84 3.31 5.94 -8.00
N ILE A 85 4.22 6.90 -8.22
CA ILE A 85 4.22 7.67 -9.44
C ILE A 85 5.53 7.44 -10.17
N SER A 86 5.44 7.09 -11.44
CA SER A 86 6.59 6.81 -12.27
C SER A 86 6.45 7.64 -13.55
N ALA A 87 7.43 8.51 -13.80
CA ALA A 87 7.43 9.36 -14.98
C ALA A 87 6.14 10.16 -15.12
N GLY A 88 5.58 10.60 -13.99
CA GLY A 88 4.36 11.40 -13.98
C GLY A 88 3.07 10.61 -13.97
N ASP A 89 3.14 9.30 -14.15
CA ASP A 89 1.95 8.45 -14.20
C ASP A 89 1.78 7.66 -12.91
N ILE A 90 0.53 7.50 -12.48
CA ILE A 90 0.22 6.67 -11.34
C ILE A 90 0.33 5.22 -11.77
N THR A 91 1.16 4.45 -11.06
CA THR A 91 1.37 3.04 -11.39
C THR A 91 0.89 2.10 -10.31
N GLY A 92 0.58 2.63 -9.12
CA GLY A 92 0.11 1.79 -8.01
C GLY A 92 0.07 2.56 -6.72
N CYS A 93 0.16 1.84 -5.62
CA CYS A 93 0.04 2.44 -4.30
C CYS A 93 0.72 1.56 -3.25
N VAL A 94 1.35 2.22 -2.28
CA VAL A 94 1.87 1.55 -1.09
C VAL A 94 0.93 1.89 0.05
N LEU A 95 0.46 0.88 0.79
CA LEU A 95 -0.53 1.07 1.84
C LEU A 95 -0.07 0.47 3.15
N LEU A 96 -0.37 1.18 4.22
CA LEU A 96 -0.32 0.63 5.56
C LEU A 96 -1.77 0.42 5.99
N ILE A 97 -2.09 -0.78 6.44
CA ILE A 97 -3.44 -1.11 6.87
C ILE A 97 -3.41 -1.60 8.31
N GLU A 98 -4.56 -1.60 8.95
CA GLU A 98 -4.70 -1.98 10.35
C GLU A 98 -4.16 -3.39 10.59
N ASN A 99 -3.55 -3.57 11.76
CA ASN A 99 -2.97 -4.86 12.13
C ASN A 99 -3.06 -5.02 13.65
N GLU A 100 -3.87 -5.98 14.11
CA GLU A 100 -3.93 -6.46 15.49
C GLU A 100 -3.80 -5.34 16.54
N GLY A 101 -4.77 -4.44 16.53
CA GLY A 101 -4.80 -3.38 17.51
C GLY A 101 -4.03 -2.13 17.12
N VAL A 102 -3.21 -2.19 16.07
CA VAL A 102 -2.49 -1.03 15.56
C VAL A 102 -3.35 -0.41 14.47
N THR A 103 -3.90 0.76 14.74
CA THR A 103 -4.84 1.40 13.82
C THR A 103 -4.41 2.80 13.40
N THR A 104 -3.25 3.27 13.87
CA THR A 104 -2.75 4.59 13.52
C THR A 104 -1.27 4.49 13.16
N ALA A 105 -0.80 5.48 12.41
CA ALA A 105 0.60 5.57 12.01
C ALA A 105 1.21 6.83 12.64
N ILE A 106 2.49 6.72 13.01
CA ILE A 106 3.24 7.88 13.46
C ILE A 106 3.98 8.48 12.25
N ASP A 107 4.57 9.65 12.45
CA ASP A 107 5.21 10.36 11.34
C ASP A 107 6.30 9.55 10.65
N SER A 108 7.07 8.78 11.40
CA SER A 108 8.12 7.95 10.80
C SER A 108 7.54 6.84 9.95
N ASP A 109 6.39 6.28 10.33
CA ASP A 109 5.72 5.27 9.50
C ASP A 109 5.30 5.86 8.16
N ILE A 110 4.77 7.08 8.20
CA ILE A 110 4.34 7.77 6.99
C ILE A 110 5.53 8.05 6.08
N LYS A 111 6.64 8.50 6.66
CA LYS A 111 7.86 8.74 5.90
C LYS A 111 8.38 7.48 5.24
N LEU A 112 8.34 6.36 5.95
CA LEU A 112 8.78 5.08 5.38
C LEU A 112 7.89 4.68 4.21
N CYS A 113 6.60 4.92 4.31
CA CYS A 113 5.67 4.62 3.24
C CYS A 113 5.98 5.47 2.01
N GLU A 114 6.27 6.75 2.21
CA GLU A 114 6.62 7.65 1.11
C GLU A 114 7.92 7.25 0.44
N VAL A 115 8.92 6.84 1.23
CA VAL A 115 10.18 6.38 0.68
C VAL A 115 9.98 5.13 -0.17
N ALA A 116 9.17 4.21 0.33
CA ALA A 116 8.87 2.98 -0.42
C ALA A 116 8.20 3.30 -1.75
N ALA A 117 7.24 4.22 -1.74
CA ALA A 117 6.54 4.59 -2.98
C ALA A 117 7.50 5.23 -3.99
N LYS A 118 8.39 6.08 -3.51
CA LYS A 118 9.38 6.71 -4.39
C LYS A 118 10.35 5.70 -4.97
N PHE A 119 10.81 4.77 -4.13
CA PHE A 119 11.73 3.74 -4.60
C PHE A 119 11.06 2.89 -5.68
N LEU A 120 9.85 2.44 -5.43
CA LEU A 120 9.15 1.59 -6.40
C LEU A 120 8.84 2.34 -7.68
N GLY A 121 8.50 3.62 -7.57
CA GLY A 121 8.25 4.44 -8.75
C GLY A 121 9.49 4.59 -9.61
N SER A 122 10.67 4.68 -8.99
CA SER A 122 11.91 4.81 -9.74
C SER A 122 12.35 3.51 -10.40
N ARG A 123 11.77 2.37 -9.98
CA ARG A 123 12.11 1.06 -10.56
C ARG A 123 11.21 0.66 -11.71
N ILE A 124 10.12 1.39 -11.92
CA ILE A 124 9.18 1.10 -12.99
C ILE A 124 9.55 1.96 -14.18
N GLU A 125 9.84 1.34 -15.28
CA GLU A 125 10.23 2.08 -16.48
C GLU A 125 9.21 1.99 -17.57
#